data_0a4acc2b15da228cab91073a87629349
#
_entry.id   0a4acc2b15da228cab91073a87629349
#
_cell.length_a   1.000
_cell.length_b   1.000
_cell.length_c   1.000
_cell.angle_alpha   90.00
_cell.angle_beta   90.00
_cell.angle_gamma   90.00
#
_symmetry.space_group_name_H-M   'P 1'
#
loop_
_entity.id
_entity.type
_entity.pdbx_description
1 polymer ?
#
loop_
_entity_poly.entity_id
_entity_poly.type
_entity_poly.pdbx_seq_one_letter_code
_entity_poly.pdbx_strand_id
1 'polypeptide(L)'
;IANEIKEIIKNVDVVFTTGGVSVGKKDIMHQVIKILDAKRVFWRVNMKPGTPAIYALYENKPLLCLSGNPFAAIATFELMGKQLLYKLGQAPDLKEVRKEAVLQDEFLKESRGRRLIRATYDEGKVYLPKGGHSSGMLGSMIGCNCLIDIKPGTPKLDKGEKVQVVLL
;
A
#
# COMPACT_ATOMS: atom_id res chain seq x y z
N ILE A 1 3.87 -2.57 22.94
CA ILE A 1 3.00 -2.44 21.74
C ILE A 1 1.62 -3.04 21.99
N ALA A 2 1.46 -4.31 22.42
CA ALA A 2 0.13 -4.88 22.66
C ALA A 2 -0.66 -4.06 23.70
N ASN A 3 -0.06 -3.71 24.84
CA ASN A 3 -0.71 -2.91 25.87
C ASN A 3 -1.06 -1.49 25.38
N GLU A 4 -0.20 -0.88 24.59
CA GLU A 4 -0.45 0.42 23.97
C GLU A 4 -1.65 0.36 23.03
N ILE A 5 -1.74 -0.68 22.18
CA ILE A 5 -2.89 -0.88 21.30
C ILE A 5 -4.18 -1.07 22.11
N LYS A 6 -4.15 -1.85 23.23
CA LYS A 6 -5.30 -2.04 24.12
C LYS A 6 -5.82 -0.71 24.67
N GLU A 7 -4.95 0.21 25.01
CA GLU A 7 -5.38 1.52 25.53
C GLU A 7 -5.85 2.46 24.41
N ILE A 8 -5.11 2.54 23.32
CA ILE A 8 -5.43 3.45 22.20
C ILE A 8 -6.77 3.06 21.55
N ILE A 9 -7.03 1.77 21.34
CA ILE A 9 -8.20 1.29 20.61
C ILE A 9 -9.53 1.69 21.27
N LYS A 10 -9.52 1.94 22.57
CA LYS A 10 -10.71 2.40 23.31
C LYS A 10 -11.24 3.73 22.76
N ASN A 11 -10.35 4.60 22.28
CA ASN A 11 -10.64 5.99 21.93
C ASN A 11 -10.56 6.27 20.41
N VAL A 12 -10.37 5.24 19.58
CA VAL A 12 -10.26 5.39 18.13
C VAL A 12 -11.08 4.32 17.41
N ASP A 13 -11.39 4.55 16.13
CA ASP A 13 -12.16 3.62 15.30
C ASP A 13 -11.27 2.66 14.50
N VAL A 14 -9.98 2.98 14.36
CA VAL A 14 -8.99 2.17 13.62
C VAL A 14 -7.58 2.44 14.15
N VAL A 15 -6.73 1.43 14.12
CA VAL A 15 -5.31 1.56 14.41
C VAL A 15 -4.48 1.14 13.19
N PHE A 16 -3.53 2.01 12.80
CA PHE A 16 -2.51 1.70 11.82
C PHE A 16 -1.16 1.53 12.50
N THR A 17 -0.42 0.50 12.10
CA THR A 17 0.98 0.33 12.51
C THR A 17 1.87 0.19 11.29
N THR A 18 3.15 0.53 11.41
CA THR A 18 4.16 0.30 10.37
C THR A 18 5.31 -0.53 10.91
N GLY A 19 5.76 -1.51 10.13
CA GLY A 19 6.84 -2.41 10.51
C GLY A 19 6.39 -3.66 11.25
N GLY A 20 7.31 -4.61 11.39
CA GLY A 20 7.12 -5.83 12.16
C GLY A 20 6.13 -6.86 11.59
N VAL A 21 5.81 -6.81 10.29
CA VAL A 21 4.74 -7.62 9.66
C VAL A 21 5.25 -8.74 8.74
N SER A 22 6.57 -8.89 8.57
CA SER A 22 7.15 -9.89 7.68
C SER A 22 7.48 -11.21 8.42
N VAL A 23 8.58 -11.86 8.08
CA VAL A 23 9.01 -13.15 8.65
C VAL A 23 10.35 -13.07 9.41
N GLY A 24 10.89 -11.88 9.57
CA GLY A 24 12.17 -11.66 10.28
C GLY A 24 12.04 -11.81 11.79
N LYS A 25 13.17 -12.00 12.48
CA LYS A 25 13.21 -12.09 13.96
C LYS A 25 12.64 -10.85 14.67
N LYS A 26 12.58 -9.70 13.99
CA LYS A 26 12.03 -8.43 14.49
C LYS A 26 10.57 -8.21 14.10
N ASP A 27 9.94 -9.17 13.43
CA ASP A 27 8.56 -9.04 12.95
C ASP A 27 7.57 -9.49 14.03
N ILE A 28 7.42 -8.60 15.02
CA ILE A 28 6.69 -8.85 16.26
C ILE A 28 5.17 -8.76 16.16
N MET A 29 4.62 -8.20 15.06
CA MET A 29 3.19 -7.96 14.97
C MET A 29 2.35 -9.24 15.00
N HIS A 30 2.88 -10.37 14.53
CA HIS A 30 2.21 -11.67 14.68
C HIS A 30 1.99 -12.07 16.15
N GLN A 31 3.00 -11.79 17.00
CA GLN A 31 2.89 -12.04 18.44
C GLN A 31 1.95 -11.03 19.10
N VAL A 32 2.00 -9.77 18.69
CA VAL A 32 1.09 -8.72 19.18
C VAL A 32 -0.37 -9.10 18.89
N ILE A 33 -0.71 -9.52 17.67
CA ILE A 33 -2.04 -10.00 17.30
C ILE A 33 -2.50 -11.16 18.19
N LYS A 34 -1.58 -12.11 18.49
CA LYS A 34 -1.87 -13.25 19.37
C LYS A 34 -2.09 -12.80 20.83
N ILE A 35 -1.27 -11.89 21.36
CA ILE A 35 -1.40 -11.37 22.75
C ILE A 35 -2.72 -10.57 22.91
N LEU A 36 -3.15 -9.88 21.86
CA LEU A 36 -4.42 -9.17 21.84
C LEU A 36 -5.62 -10.10 21.71
N ASP A 37 -5.43 -11.36 21.39
CA ASP A 37 -6.48 -12.28 20.93
C ASP A 37 -7.31 -11.70 19.78
N ALA A 38 -6.63 -10.92 18.91
CA ALA A 38 -7.24 -10.25 17.78
C ALA A 38 -7.52 -11.25 16.65
N LYS A 39 -8.70 -11.17 16.04
CA LYS A 39 -9.06 -12.00 14.89
C LYS A 39 -8.31 -11.54 13.65
N ARG A 40 -7.24 -12.25 13.29
CA ARG A 40 -6.53 -12.00 12.03
C ARG A 40 -7.40 -12.41 10.84
N VAL A 41 -7.76 -11.43 10.00
CA VAL A 41 -8.56 -11.66 8.78
C VAL A 41 -7.67 -12.13 7.65
N PHE A 42 -6.53 -11.46 7.44
CA PHE A 42 -5.51 -11.94 6.51
C PHE A 42 -4.09 -11.51 6.94
N TRP A 43 -3.12 -12.19 6.37
CA TRP A 43 -1.72 -11.83 6.34
C TRP A 43 -1.17 -12.07 4.95
N ARG A 44 -0.47 -11.08 4.41
CA ARG A 44 0.05 -10.97 3.04
C ARG A 44 -1.04 -10.72 2.00
N VAL A 45 -0.69 -9.84 1.09
CA VAL A 45 -1.49 -9.51 -0.10
C VAL A 45 -0.63 -9.75 -1.34
N ASN A 46 -1.23 -10.20 -2.43
CA ASN A 46 -0.51 -10.43 -3.69
C ASN A 46 -0.27 -9.11 -4.43
N MET A 47 0.59 -8.29 -3.84
CA MET A 47 0.93 -6.95 -4.31
C MET A 47 2.40 -6.65 -4.05
N LYS A 48 3.07 -5.95 -4.97
CA LYS A 48 4.47 -5.51 -4.85
C LYS A 48 4.60 -4.02 -5.21
N PRO A 49 5.17 -3.17 -4.32
CA PRO A 49 5.53 -3.45 -2.94
C PRO A 49 4.29 -3.60 -2.03
N GLY A 50 4.49 -4.03 -0.78
CA GLY A 50 3.43 -4.13 0.21
C GLY A 50 2.89 -5.54 0.48
N THR A 51 3.51 -6.59 -0.09
CA THR A 51 3.12 -7.99 0.19
C THR A 51 2.93 -8.28 1.68
N PRO A 52 3.85 -7.94 2.62
CA PRO A 52 3.61 -8.12 4.04
C PRO A 52 2.69 -7.02 4.58
N ALA A 53 1.45 -7.38 4.81
CA ALA A 53 0.46 -6.57 5.52
C ALA A 53 -0.42 -7.50 6.36
N ILE A 54 -0.85 -7.06 7.55
CA ILE A 54 -1.80 -7.78 8.38
C ILE A 54 -3.06 -6.93 8.53
N TYR A 55 -4.19 -7.55 8.32
CA TYR A 55 -5.48 -6.99 8.72
C TYR A 55 -6.10 -7.86 9.79
N ALA A 56 -6.42 -7.26 10.92
CA ALA A 56 -7.04 -7.93 12.05
C ALA A 56 -8.17 -7.09 12.65
N LEU A 57 -9.02 -7.72 13.42
CA LEU A 57 -10.04 -7.08 14.22
C LEU A 57 -9.74 -7.33 15.71
N TYR A 58 -9.66 -6.26 16.47
CA TYR A 58 -9.57 -6.29 17.92
C TYR A 58 -10.74 -5.48 18.50
N GLU A 59 -11.55 -6.10 19.36
CA GLU A 59 -12.79 -5.50 19.87
C GLU A 59 -13.71 -4.96 18.75
N ASN A 60 -13.81 -5.70 17.62
CA ASN A 60 -14.52 -5.33 16.40
C ASN A 60 -13.98 -4.08 15.69
N LYS A 61 -12.87 -3.50 16.14
CA LYS A 61 -12.22 -2.37 15.49
C LYS A 61 -11.05 -2.82 14.62
N PRO A 62 -10.86 -2.22 13.44
CA PRO A 62 -9.80 -2.57 12.52
C PRO A 62 -8.40 -2.25 13.06
N LEU A 63 -7.48 -3.18 12.86
CA LEU A 63 -6.05 -3.03 13.04
C LEU A 63 -5.35 -3.38 11.72
N LEU A 64 -4.81 -2.40 11.02
CA LEU A 64 -4.09 -2.57 9.76
C LEU A 64 -2.59 -2.33 9.98
N CYS A 65 -1.81 -3.41 9.89
CA CYS A 65 -0.37 -3.36 10.08
C CYS A 65 0.32 -3.35 8.72
N LEU A 66 1.03 -2.28 8.42
CA LEU A 66 1.69 -2.01 7.16
C LEU A 66 3.17 -2.42 7.20
N SER A 67 3.77 -2.60 6.03
CA SER A 67 5.20 -2.87 5.89
C SER A 67 6.05 -1.76 6.53
N GLY A 68 7.22 -2.13 7.06
CA GLY A 68 8.24 -1.16 7.49
C GLY A 68 9.00 -0.48 6.35
N ASN A 69 8.87 -0.97 5.11
CA ASN A 69 9.41 -0.29 3.95
C ASN A 69 8.52 0.90 3.59
N PRO A 70 9.03 2.14 3.55
CA PRO A 70 8.20 3.34 3.42
C PRO A 70 7.31 3.35 2.18
N PHE A 71 7.85 3.05 1.00
CA PHE A 71 7.02 3.00 -0.21
C PHE A 71 5.98 1.88 -0.17
N ALA A 72 6.32 0.74 0.43
CA ALA A 72 5.37 -0.35 0.61
C ALA A 72 4.23 0.05 1.57
N ALA A 73 4.55 0.76 2.65
CA ALA A 73 3.54 1.28 3.57
C ALA A 73 2.60 2.27 2.88
N ILE A 74 3.15 3.24 2.14
CA ILE A 74 2.36 4.22 1.37
C ILE A 74 1.45 3.50 0.37
N ALA A 75 1.99 2.61 -0.47
CA ALA A 75 1.21 1.91 -1.48
C ALA A 75 0.08 1.05 -0.87
N THR A 76 0.34 0.38 0.26
CA THR A 76 -0.68 -0.39 0.96
C THR A 76 -1.70 0.51 1.63
N PHE A 77 -1.28 1.63 2.22
CA PHE A 77 -2.19 2.62 2.81
C PHE A 77 -3.12 3.22 1.77
N GLU A 78 -2.60 3.64 0.61
CA GLU A 78 -3.41 4.22 -0.47
C GLU A 78 -4.50 3.25 -0.96
N LEU A 79 -4.17 1.96 -1.14
CA LEU A 79 -5.12 0.99 -1.67
C LEU A 79 -6.04 0.36 -0.61
N MET A 80 -5.63 0.32 0.63
CA MET A 80 -6.38 -0.39 1.69
C MET A 80 -6.73 0.54 2.85
N GLY A 81 -5.78 1.32 3.35
CA GLY A 81 -5.96 2.21 4.48
C GLY A 81 -6.97 3.33 4.16
N LYS A 82 -6.80 4.00 3.02
CA LYS A 82 -7.75 5.04 2.57
C LYS A 82 -9.16 4.48 2.36
N GLN A 83 -9.28 3.27 1.77
CA GLN A 83 -10.59 2.63 1.59
C GLN A 83 -11.25 2.27 2.92
N LEU A 84 -10.45 1.87 3.92
CA LEU A 84 -10.94 1.62 5.26
C LEU A 84 -11.44 2.91 5.92
N LEU A 85 -10.66 3.99 5.85
CA LEU A 85 -11.06 5.31 6.36
C LEU A 85 -12.29 5.86 5.62
N TYR A 86 -12.35 5.72 4.30
CA TYR A 86 -13.52 6.09 3.50
C TYR A 86 -14.79 5.42 4.01
N LYS A 87 -14.72 4.10 4.28
CA LYS A 87 -15.88 3.32 4.76
C LYS A 87 -16.26 3.66 6.20
N LEU A 88 -15.28 3.89 7.09
CA LEU A 88 -15.54 4.22 8.50
C LEU A 88 -16.06 5.65 8.66
N GLY A 89 -15.43 6.60 7.98
CA GLY A 89 -15.73 8.02 8.11
C GLY A 89 -16.74 8.57 7.11
N GLN A 90 -17.18 7.76 6.14
CA GLN A 90 -18.00 8.21 4.99
C GLN A 90 -17.42 9.47 4.31
N ALA A 91 -16.08 9.58 4.25
CA ALA A 91 -15.35 10.75 3.78
C ALA A 91 -15.12 10.69 2.24
N PRO A 92 -15.91 11.39 1.40
CA PRO A 92 -15.85 11.28 -0.06
C PRO A 92 -14.47 11.56 -0.65
N ASP A 93 -13.71 12.47 -0.03
CA ASP A 93 -12.37 12.86 -0.47
C ASP A 93 -11.33 11.73 -0.35
N LEU A 94 -11.63 10.70 0.45
CA LEU A 94 -10.78 9.51 0.56
C LEU A 94 -11.10 8.41 -0.44
N LYS A 95 -12.11 8.63 -1.29
CA LYS A 95 -12.47 7.67 -2.33
C LYS A 95 -11.32 7.51 -3.33
N GLU A 96 -10.96 6.26 -3.63
CA GLU A 96 -9.94 5.96 -4.64
C GLU A 96 -10.32 6.53 -6.01
N VAL A 97 -9.44 7.30 -6.62
CA VAL A 97 -9.61 7.84 -7.96
C VAL A 97 -8.67 7.10 -8.93
N ARG A 98 -9.25 6.45 -9.93
CA ARG A 98 -8.50 5.77 -11.00
C ARG A 98 -8.68 6.49 -12.32
N LYS A 99 -7.60 6.54 -13.10
CA LYS A 99 -7.60 7.08 -14.47
C LYS A 99 -6.81 6.17 -15.40
N GLU A 100 -7.13 6.22 -16.69
CA GLU A 100 -6.28 5.69 -17.74
C GLU A 100 -5.26 6.76 -18.13
N ALA A 101 -4.02 6.37 -18.39
CA ALA A 101 -2.94 7.26 -18.80
C ALA A 101 -2.03 6.57 -19.81
N VAL A 102 -1.34 7.36 -20.65
CA VAL A 102 -0.36 6.87 -21.62
C VAL A 102 1.05 6.95 -21.01
N LEU A 103 1.70 5.81 -20.88
CA LEU A 103 3.06 5.71 -20.33
C LEU A 103 4.08 6.39 -21.25
N GLN A 104 4.87 7.29 -20.71
CA GLN A 104 5.87 8.06 -21.45
C GLN A 104 7.28 7.47 -21.40
N ASP A 105 7.48 6.45 -20.57
CA ASP A 105 8.75 5.76 -20.36
C ASP A 105 8.56 4.26 -20.58
N GLU A 106 9.64 3.48 -20.53
CA GLU A 106 9.60 2.02 -20.57
C GLU A 106 9.74 1.44 -19.18
N PHE A 107 9.00 0.37 -18.89
CA PHE A 107 9.17 -0.42 -17.68
C PHE A 107 9.42 -1.89 -18.02
N LEU A 108 10.69 -2.27 -18.07
CA LEU A 108 11.16 -3.56 -18.60
C LEU A 108 11.11 -4.74 -17.60
N LYS A 109 10.45 -4.56 -16.45
CA LYS A 109 10.38 -5.62 -15.42
C LYS A 109 9.07 -6.38 -15.50
N GLU A 110 9.16 -7.71 -15.65
CA GLU A 110 8.03 -8.62 -15.54
C GLU A 110 7.31 -8.46 -14.19
N SER A 111 6.00 -8.47 -14.22
CA SER A 111 5.13 -8.37 -13.04
C SER A 111 4.33 -9.66 -12.84
N ARG A 112 4.92 -10.65 -12.14
CA ARG A 112 4.26 -11.93 -11.83
C ARG A 112 3.02 -11.76 -10.95
N GLY A 113 3.05 -10.81 -10.00
CA GLY A 113 1.91 -10.39 -9.18
C GLY A 113 1.52 -8.95 -9.51
N ARG A 114 0.42 -8.46 -8.91
CA ARG A 114 0.05 -7.04 -8.99
C ARG A 114 1.21 -6.16 -8.55
N ARG A 115 1.57 -5.18 -9.36
CA ARG A 115 2.68 -4.27 -9.06
C ARG A 115 2.23 -2.82 -9.09
N LEU A 116 2.66 -2.07 -8.10
CA LEU A 116 2.46 -0.63 -8.01
C LEU A 116 3.78 0.09 -8.24
N ILE A 117 3.77 1.08 -9.12
CA ILE A 117 4.93 1.90 -9.41
C ILE A 117 4.54 3.36 -9.18
N ARG A 118 5.30 4.06 -8.36
CA ARG A 118 5.16 5.51 -8.19
C ARG A 118 5.45 6.22 -9.48
N ALA A 119 4.66 7.24 -9.79
CA ALA A 119 4.75 7.96 -11.05
C ALA A 119 4.17 9.37 -10.91
N THR A 120 4.38 10.19 -11.93
CA THR A 120 3.76 11.50 -12.06
C THR A 120 2.73 11.46 -13.19
N TYR A 121 1.47 11.67 -12.85
CA TYR A 121 0.38 11.81 -13.81
C TYR A 121 0.18 13.28 -14.18
N ASP A 122 0.09 13.56 -15.45
CA ASP A 122 -0.15 14.88 -16.02
C ASP A 122 -1.01 14.76 -17.30
N GLU A 123 -2.19 15.34 -17.31
CA GLU A 123 -3.11 15.44 -18.47
C GLU A 123 -3.21 14.18 -19.34
N GLY A 124 -3.42 13.01 -18.72
CA GLY A 124 -3.56 11.74 -19.44
C GLY A 124 -2.23 11.06 -19.79
N LYS A 125 -1.11 11.63 -19.42
CA LYS A 125 0.23 11.06 -19.54
C LYS A 125 0.76 10.67 -18.19
N VAL A 126 1.61 9.65 -18.14
CA VAL A 126 2.26 9.22 -16.90
C VAL A 126 3.76 8.99 -17.11
N TYR A 127 4.55 9.51 -16.19
CA TYR A 127 6.02 9.52 -16.23
C TYR A 127 6.58 8.76 -15.03
N LEU A 128 7.60 7.94 -15.28
CA LEU A 128 8.33 7.27 -14.22
C LEU A 128 9.35 8.24 -13.57
N PRO A 129 9.61 8.13 -12.26
CA PRO A 129 10.62 8.95 -11.61
C PRO A 129 12.03 8.64 -12.15
N LYS A 130 12.84 9.66 -12.35
CA LYS A 130 14.25 9.51 -12.73
C LYS A 130 15.03 8.83 -11.60
N GLY A 131 15.96 7.92 -11.95
CA GLY A 131 16.90 7.33 -10.97
C GLY A 131 16.49 6.01 -10.34
N GLY A 132 15.45 5.33 -10.83
CA GLY A 132 15.14 3.95 -10.45
C GLY A 132 13.94 3.75 -9.52
N HIS A 133 13.52 2.48 -9.37
CA HIS A 133 12.25 2.08 -8.76
C HIS A 133 12.42 1.19 -7.52
N SER A 134 13.57 1.25 -6.85
CA SER A 134 13.75 0.49 -5.61
C SER A 134 12.81 0.99 -4.53
N SER A 135 12.12 0.08 -3.85
CA SER A 135 11.14 0.43 -2.79
C SER A 135 11.79 1.09 -1.57
N GLY A 136 13.10 0.96 -1.39
CA GLY A 136 13.86 1.64 -0.32
C GLY A 136 14.22 3.10 -0.64
N MET A 137 14.03 3.56 -1.88
CA MET A 137 14.40 4.92 -2.30
C MET A 137 13.23 5.89 -2.06
N LEU A 138 13.06 6.36 -0.82
CA LEU A 138 11.97 7.26 -0.46
C LEU A 138 12.01 8.59 -1.24
N GLY A 139 13.21 9.13 -1.49
CA GLY A 139 13.39 10.36 -2.27
C GLY A 139 12.76 10.33 -3.66
N SER A 140 12.61 9.15 -4.28
CA SER A 140 11.95 9.01 -5.57
C SER A 140 10.41 9.08 -5.51
N MET A 141 9.82 9.30 -4.31
CA MET A 141 8.41 9.68 -4.15
C MET A 141 8.17 11.19 -4.35
N ILE A 142 9.23 12.00 -4.25
CA ILE A 142 9.11 13.46 -4.42
C ILE A 142 8.63 13.75 -5.85
N GLY A 143 7.55 14.53 -5.96
CA GLY A 143 6.90 14.86 -7.23
C GLY A 143 6.02 13.77 -7.84
N CYS A 144 5.91 12.59 -7.21
CA CYS A 144 4.94 11.59 -7.61
C CYS A 144 3.55 11.92 -7.06
N ASN A 145 2.52 11.83 -7.88
CA ASN A 145 1.12 12.08 -7.54
C ASN A 145 0.20 10.91 -7.91
N CYS A 146 0.77 9.79 -8.37
CA CYS A 146 0.01 8.60 -8.69
C CYS A 146 0.82 7.32 -8.51
N LEU A 147 0.11 6.19 -8.52
CA LEU A 147 0.66 4.85 -8.62
C LEU A 147 0.16 4.20 -9.92
N ILE A 148 1.06 3.75 -10.79
CA ILE A 148 0.69 2.87 -11.90
C ILE A 148 0.35 1.51 -11.33
N ASP A 149 -0.82 0.98 -11.66
CA ASP A 149 -1.33 -0.31 -11.18
C ASP A 149 -1.19 -1.37 -12.27
N ILE A 150 -0.12 -2.13 -12.22
CA ILE A 150 0.21 -3.16 -13.20
C ILE A 150 -0.44 -4.49 -12.80
N LYS A 151 -1.18 -5.08 -13.71
CA LYS A 151 -1.85 -6.37 -13.52
C LYS A 151 -0.84 -7.51 -13.40
N PRO A 152 -1.18 -8.59 -12.65
CA PRO A 152 -0.39 -9.82 -12.67
C PRO A 152 -0.21 -10.37 -14.09
N GLY A 153 0.98 -10.91 -14.38
CA GLY A 153 1.31 -11.50 -15.67
C GLY A 153 1.74 -10.52 -16.75
N THR A 154 1.84 -9.22 -16.45
CA THR A 154 2.34 -8.23 -17.42
C THR A 154 3.85 -8.42 -17.61
N PRO A 155 4.33 -8.74 -18.84
CA PRO A 155 5.76 -9.03 -19.07
C PRO A 155 6.62 -7.76 -18.97
N LYS A 156 6.25 -6.74 -19.64
CA LYS A 156 6.87 -5.40 -19.65
C LYS A 156 5.81 -4.37 -20.03
N LEU A 157 6.14 -3.11 -19.94
CA LEU A 157 5.35 -2.01 -20.48
C LEU A 157 6.24 -1.16 -21.38
N ASP A 158 5.80 -0.97 -22.61
CA ASP A 158 6.48 -0.12 -23.57
C ASP A 158 5.98 1.33 -23.49
N LYS A 159 6.79 2.27 -23.91
CA LYS A 159 6.37 3.66 -24.08
C LYS A 159 5.19 3.74 -25.05
N GLY A 160 4.18 4.54 -24.72
CA GLY A 160 2.95 4.69 -25.50
C GLY A 160 1.81 3.74 -25.08
N GLU A 161 2.08 2.75 -24.22
CA GLU A 161 1.02 1.87 -23.72
C GLU A 161 0.08 2.59 -22.75
N LYS A 162 -1.17 2.16 -22.78
CA LYS A 162 -2.20 2.60 -21.84
C LYS A 162 -2.10 1.82 -20.54
N VAL A 163 -2.03 2.52 -19.43
CA VAL A 163 -1.94 1.97 -18.09
C VAL A 163 -3.01 2.57 -17.18
N GLN A 164 -3.37 1.83 -16.13
CA GLN A 164 -4.22 2.34 -15.07
C GLN A 164 -3.37 3.01 -14.01
N VAL A 165 -3.79 4.19 -13.56
CA VAL A 165 -3.17 4.91 -12.44
C VAL A 165 -4.17 5.14 -11.32
N VAL A 166 -3.68 5.05 -10.08
CA VAL A 166 -4.38 5.47 -8.86
C VAL A 166 -3.81 6.81 -8.46
N LEU A 167 -4.62 7.86 -8.38
CA LEU A 167 -4.20 9.18 -7.91
C LEU A 167 -4.00 9.17 -6.40
N LEU A 168 -2.95 9.86 -5.91
CA LEU A 168 -2.61 9.97 -4.49
C LEU A 168 -3.28 11.15 -3.80
#